data_327b9cbe3db8fe4a99761e532c8d6915
#
_entry.id   327b9cbe3db8fe4a99761e532c8d6915
#
_cell.length_a   1.000
_cell.length_b   1.000
_cell.length_c   1.000
_cell.angle_alpha   90.00
_cell.angle_beta   90.00
_cell.angle_gamma   90.00
#
_symmetry.space_group_name_H-M   'P 1'
#
loop_
_entity.id
_entity.type
_entity.pdbx_description
1 polymer ?
#
loop_
_entity_poly.entity_id
_entity_poly.type
_entity_poly.pdbx_seq_one_letter_code
_entity_poly.pdbx_strand_id
1 'polypeptide(L)'
;MSPPADTSLVNRYGGQKRPLSRKAKRGIAVALLAAGVGFMAWVSTSSASGVTFKDIGFSTPDATQAEVDFQVTREPGTAVKCAVKALDSKFAVVGWKVVDIPPGQADKTADGGRTVAQRVAVRTESASVSGVVDNCWIPGDGK
;
A
#
# COMPACT_ATOMS: atom_id res chain seq x y z
N MET A 1 -9.12 -15.55 69.93
CA MET A 1 -8.33 -15.95 68.75
C MET A 1 -8.79 -15.08 67.58
N SER A 2 -8.02 -14.05 67.24
CA SER A 2 -8.31 -13.15 66.11
C SER A 2 -7.82 -13.76 64.83
N PRO A 3 -8.61 -13.76 63.73
CA PRO A 3 -8.16 -14.28 62.44
C PRO A 3 -7.06 -13.36 61.84
N PRO A 4 -6.10 -13.90 61.08
CA PRO A 4 -5.00 -13.12 60.53
C PRO A 4 -5.49 -12.11 59.52
N ALA A 5 -4.95 -10.89 59.60
CA ALA A 5 -5.35 -9.72 58.84
C ALA A 5 -4.82 -9.69 57.35
N ASP A 6 -4.32 -10.80 56.83
CA ASP A 6 -3.62 -10.81 55.54
C ASP A 6 -4.49 -10.93 54.30
N THR A 7 -5.80 -11.23 54.44
CA THR A 7 -6.70 -11.44 53.31
C THR A 7 -7.23 -10.14 52.67
N SER A 8 -7.14 -9.02 53.39
CA SER A 8 -7.71 -7.75 52.92
C SER A 8 -6.81 -7.00 51.91
N LEU A 9 -5.48 -7.20 51.99
CA LEU A 9 -4.52 -6.52 51.12
C LEU A 9 -4.44 -7.18 49.73
N VAL A 10 -4.55 -8.52 49.67
CA VAL A 10 -4.59 -9.25 48.38
C VAL A 10 -5.79 -8.83 47.51
N ASN A 11 -6.89 -8.51 48.14
CA ASN A 11 -8.10 -8.09 47.43
C ASN A 11 -8.03 -6.64 46.88
N ARG A 12 -7.15 -5.79 47.46
CA ARG A 12 -6.93 -4.40 47.04
C ARG A 12 -5.83 -4.24 46.02
N TYR A 13 -4.77 -5.09 46.06
CA TYR A 13 -3.58 -4.96 45.21
C TYR A 13 -3.42 -6.07 44.17
N GLY A 14 -4.39 -6.96 44.04
CA GLY A 14 -4.35 -8.10 43.14
C GLY A 14 -3.43 -9.24 43.61
N GLY A 15 -3.87 -10.48 43.39
CA GLY A 15 -3.11 -11.67 43.71
C GLY A 15 -1.77 -11.73 42.97
N GLN A 16 -0.75 -12.30 43.59
CA GLN A 16 0.55 -12.56 42.95
C GLN A 16 0.36 -13.34 41.63
N LYS A 17 0.71 -12.72 40.52
CA LYS A 17 0.68 -13.39 39.21
C LYS A 17 1.68 -14.55 39.27
N ARG A 18 1.21 -15.78 39.11
CA ARG A 18 2.06 -16.98 39.07
C ARG A 18 3.11 -16.80 37.97
N PRO A 19 4.42 -16.91 38.28
CA PRO A 19 5.45 -16.77 37.26
C PRO A 19 5.31 -17.91 36.24
N LEU A 20 5.21 -17.55 34.96
CA LEU A 20 5.20 -18.52 33.88
C LEU A 20 6.47 -19.36 33.88
N SER A 21 6.34 -20.66 33.73
CA SER A 21 7.49 -21.56 33.67
C SER A 21 8.43 -21.19 32.51
N ARG A 22 9.71 -21.49 32.62
CA ARG A 22 10.68 -21.22 31.54
C ARG A 22 10.29 -21.89 30.22
N LYS A 23 9.66 -23.07 30.27
CA LYS A 23 9.15 -23.78 29.08
C LYS A 23 7.96 -23.04 28.47
N ALA A 24 7.03 -22.53 29.29
CA ALA A 24 5.91 -21.73 28.81
C ALA A 24 6.35 -20.41 28.15
N LYS A 25 7.32 -19.71 28.75
CA LYS A 25 7.90 -18.49 28.17
C LYS A 25 8.54 -18.75 26.80
N ARG A 26 9.30 -19.84 26.65
CA ARG A 26 9.90 -20.24 25.37
C ARG A 26 8.83 -20.61 24.35
N GLY A 27 7.79 -21.35 24.75
CA GLY A 27 6.66 -21.70 23.87
C GLY A 27 5.93 -20.46 23.35
N ILE A 28 5.64 -19.48 24.22
CA ILE A 28 5.01 -18.22 23.84
C ILE A 28 5.92 -17.42 22.87
N ALA A 29 7.21 -17.35 23.14
CA ALA A 29 8.15 -16.64 22.26
C ALA A 29 8.21 -17.26 20.87
N VAL A 30 8.26 -18.59 20.75
CA VAL A 30 8.24 -19.31 19.47
C VAL A 30 6.90 -19.09 18.74
N ALA A 31 5.78 -19.16 19.45
CA ALA A 31 4.46 -18.92 18.87
C ALA A 31 4.31 -17.50 18.32
N LEU A 32 4.79 -16.49 19.06
CA LEU A 32 4.77 -15.09 18.60
C LEU A 32 5.67 -14.88 17.37
N LEU A 33 6.85 -15.51 17.35
CA LEU A 33 7.76 -15.47 16.20
C LEU A 33 7.11 -16.11 14.96
N ALA A 34 6.52 -17.30 15.11
CA ALA A 34 5.83 -17.99 14.02
C ALA A 34 4.63 -17.17 13.50
N ALA A 35 3.84 -16.57 14.39
CA ALA A 35 2.73 -15.69 14.03
C ALA A 35 3.23 -14.44 13.29
N GLY A 36 4.34 -13.84 13.72
CA GLY A 36 4.95 -12.68 13.06
C GLY A 36 5.44 -12.99 11.66
N VAL A 37 6.15 -14.11 11.49
CA VAL A 37 6.63 -14.58 10.16
C VAL A 37 5.45 -14.90 9.24
N GLY A 38 4.42 -15.60 9.74
CA GLY A 38 3.21 -15.91 8.98
C GLY A 38 2.46 -14.65 8.54
N PHE A 39 2.33 -13.66 9.42
CA PHE A 39 1.71 -12.39 9.10
C PHE A 39 2.50 -11.61 8.03
N MET A 40 3.83 -11.55 8.15
CA MET A 40 4.69 -10.90 7.14
C MET A 40 4.59 -11.58 5.77
N ALA A 41 4.60 -12.90 5.72
CA ALA A 41 4.42 -13.67 4.50
C ALA A 41 3.04 -13.40 3.86
N TRP A 42 1.99 -13.36 4.69
CA TRP A 42 0.63 -13.05 4.20
C TRP A 42 0.52 -11.65 3.63
N VAL A 43 1.05 -10.64 4.31
CA VAL A 43 1.08 -9.25 3.81
C VAL A 43 1.88 -9.14 2.51
N SER A 44 3.04 -9.81 2.42
CA SER A 44 3.87 -9.80 1.21
C SER A 44 3.16 -10.39 0.00
N THR A 45 2.38 -11.45 0.17
CA THR A 45 1.64 -12.08 -0.92
C THR A 45 0.36 -11.34 -1.29
N SER A 46 -0.31 -10.70 -0.32
CA SER A 46 -1.54 -9.95 -0.56
C SER A 46 -1.29 -8.59 -1.24
N SER A 47 -0.08 -8.04 -1.12
CA SER A 47 0.30 -6.77 -1.76
C SER A 47 0.86 -6.93 -3.17
N ALA A 48 1.07 -8.16 -3.64
CA ALA A 48 1.56 -8.47 -4.97
C ALA A 48 0.42 -8.45 -6.02
N SER A 49 -0.20 -7.29 -6.23
CA SER A 49 -0.79 -7.04 -7.55
C SER A 49 0.39 -7.00 -8.53
N GLY A 50 0.45 -7.88 -9.54
CA GLY A 50 1.58 -7.98 -10.48
C GLY A 50 1.87 -6.73 -11.32
N VAL A 51 1.43 -5.56 -10.84
CA VAL A 51 1.59 -4.23 -11.44
C VAL A 51 2.28 -3.33 -10.43
N THR A 52 3.40 -2.76 -10.85
CA THR A 52 4.09 -1.70 -10.10
C THR A 52 4.13 -0.42 -10.95
N PHE A 53 4.07 0.73 -10.30
CA PHE A 53 4.18 2.02 -10.98
C PHE A 53 5.16 2.94 -10.25
N LYS A 54 5.69 3.88 -11.01
CA LYS A 54 6.62 4.90 -10.50
C LYS A 54 6.31 6.23 -11.17
N ASP A 55 6.10 7.27 -10.37
CA ASP A 55 6.00 8.64 -10.87
C ASP A 55 7.37 9.10 -11.39
N ILE A 56 7.39 9.68 -12.59
CA ILE A 56 8.60 10.23 -13.24
C ILE A 56 8.60 11.74 -13.07
N GLY A 57 7.45 12.38 -13.31
CA GLY A 57 7.33 13.81 -13.23
C GLY A 57 5.92 14.31 -13.52
N PHE A 58 5.77 15.61 -13.43
CA PHE A 58 4.53 16.28 -13.82
C PHE A 58 4.84 17.64 -14.43
N SER A 59 3.90 18.15 -15.23
CA SER A 59 3.91 19.53 -15.72
C SER A 59 2.51 20.13 -15.65
N THR A 60 2.45 21.43 -15.50
CA THR A 60 1.20 22.20 -15.45
C THR A 60 1.23 23.27 -16.57
N PRO A 61 0.88 22.87 -17.81
CA PRO A 61 0.96 23.78 -18.95
C PRO A 61 -0.01 24.95 -18.82
N ASP A 62 -1.14 24.77 -18.14
CA ASP A 62 -2.10 25.82 -17.84
C ASP A 62 -2.84 25.56 -16.51
N ALA A 63 -3.70 26.51 -16.10
CA ALA A 63 -4.43 26.43 -14.82
C ALA A 63 -5.53 25.35 -14.81
N THR A 64 -5.90 24.79 -15.95
CA THR A 64 -7.00 23.83 -16.13
C THR A 64 -6.53 22.45 -16.55
N GLN A 65 -5.21 22.27 -16.67
CA GLN A 65 -4.62 21.01 -17.14
C GLN A 65 -3.31 20.71 -16.43
N ALA A 66 -3.19 19.49 -15.96
CA ALA A 66 -1.94 18.91 -15.49
C ALA A 66 -1.54 17.74 -16.38
N GLU A 67 -0.26 17.60 -16.67
CA GLU A 67 0.29 16.41 -17.31
C GLU A 67 1.10 15.63 -16.29
N VAL A 68 0.90 14.33 -16.25
CA VAL A 68 1.59 13.43 -15.34
C VAL A 68 2.35 12.39 -16.14
N ASP A 69 3.65 12.32 -15.90
CA ASP A 69 4.55 11.33 -16.47
C ASP A 69 4.81 10.23 -15.47
N PHE A 70 4.52 9.00 -15.84
CA PHE A 70 4.73 7.86 -14.98
C PHE A 70 5.13 6.61 -15.77
N GLN A 71 5.67 5.65 -15.08
CA GLN A 71 6.12 4.38 -15.62
C GLN A 71 5.35 3.25 -14.93
N VAL A 72 4.83 2.32 -15.72
CA VAL A 72 4.15 1.12 -15.23
C VAL A 72 4.94 -0.10 -15.63
N THR A 73 5.24 -0.96 -14.66
CA THR A 73 5.87 -2.27 -14.87
C THR A 73 4.82 -3.34 -14.59
N ARG A 74 4.65 -4.23 -15.55
CA ARG A 74 3.62 -5.28 -15.52
C ARG A 74 4.08 -6.51 -16.29
N GLU A 75 3.35 -7.61 -16.19
CA GLU A 75 3.59 -8.75 -17.07
C GLU A 75 3.23 -8.42 -18.54
N PRO A 76 4.06 -8.88 -19.51
CA PRO A 76 3.77 -8.73 -20.92
C PRO A 76 2.39 -9.34 -21.26
N GLY A 77 1.62 -8.65 -22.08
CA GLY A 77 0.29 -9.12 -22.48
C GLY A 77 -0.86 -8.79 -21.51
N THR A 78 -0.58 -8.16 -20.36
CA THR A 78 -1.59 -7.76 -19.39
C THR A 78 -2.02 -6.32 -19.62
N ALA A 79 -3.33 -6.07 -19.72
CA ALA A 79 -3.89 -4.71 -19.71
C ALA A 79 -3.92 -4.18 -18.28
N VAL A 80 -3.67 -2.89 -18.09
CA VAL A 80 -3.67 -2.23 -16.79
C VAL A 80 -4.46 -0.95 -16.84
N LYS A 81 -5.20 -0.64 -15.79
CA LYS A 81 -5.82 0.67 -15.57
C LYS A 81 -5.07 1.41 -14.48
N CYS A 82 -4.78 2.67 -14.72
CA CYS A 82 -4.15 3.54 -13.73
C CYS A 82 -5.03 4.76 -13.46
N ALA A 83 -5.25 5.05 -12.19
CA ALA A 83 -5.89 6.27 -11.73
C ALA A 83 -4.81 7.33 -11.48
N VAL A 84 -4.95 8.48 -12.13
CA VAL A 84 -4.03 9.61 -12.03
C VAL A 84 -4.78 10.78 -11.42
N LYS A 85 -4.18 11.47 -10.47
CA LYS A 85 -4.76 12.62 -9.78
C LYS A 85 -3.83 13.83 -9.83
N ALA A 86 -4.44 15.01 -9.92
CA ALA A 86 -3.77 16.29 -9.77
C ALA A 86 -4.17 16.92 -8.43
N LEU A 87 -3.21 17.52 -7.74
CA LEU A 87 -3.38 18.09 -6.41
C LEU A 87 -3.08 19.59 -6.44
N ASP A 88 -3.81 20.35 -5.63
CA ASP A 88 -3.54 21.77 -5.37
C ASP A 88 -2.48 21.98 -4.27
N SER A 89 -2.21 23.22 -3.92
CA SER A 89 -1.25 23.60 -2.87
C SER A 89 -1.65 23.16 -1.45
N LYS A 90 -2.90 22.72 -1.25
CA LYS A 90 -3.43 22.19 0.01
C LYS A 90 -3.57 20.66 -0.02
N PHE A 91 -3.02 20.01 -1.05
CA PHE A 91 -3.14 18.56 -1.30
C PHE A 91 -4.57 18.09 -1.54
N ALA A 92 -5.49 18.97 -1.92
CA ALA A 92 -6.82 18.59 -2.35
C ALA A 92 -6.76 18.10 -3.80
N VAL A 93 -7.57 17.07 -4.13
CA VAL A 93 -7.68 16.54 -5.50
C VAL A 93 -8.49 17.50 -6.33
N VAL A 94 -7.86 18.12 -7.33
CA VAL A 94 -8.48 19.08 -8.25
C VAL A 94 -8.68 18.52 -9.64
N GLY A 95 -8.17 17.32 -9.91
CA GLY A 95 -8.39 16.59 -11.16
C GLY A 95 -8.17 15.10 -10.97
N TRP A 96 -8.97 14.30 -11.67
CA TRP A 96 -8.91 12.84 -11.63
C TRP A 96 -9.16 12.25 -13.01
N LYS A 97 -8.35 11.25 -13.38
CA LYS A 97 -8.54 10.51 -14.63
C LYS A 97 -8.08 9.07 -14.50
N VAL A 98 -8.89 8.16 -15.00
CA VAL A 98 -8.49 6.75 -15.16
C VAL A 98 -8.05 6.54 -16.60
N VAL A 99 -6.90 5.91 -16.78
CA VAL A 99 -6.29 5.64 -18.08
C VAL A 99 -6.17 4.14 -18.30
N ASP A 100 -6.58 3.69 -19.48
CA ASP A 100 -6.38 2.32 -19.91
C ASP A 100 -5.03 2.19 -20.62
N ILE A 101 -4.18 1.29 -20.12
CA ILE A 101 -2.91 0.97 -20.73
C ILE A 101 -3.05 -0.41 -21.39
N PRO A 102 -3.12 -0.47 -22.72
CA PRO A 102 -3.30 -1.72 -23.44
C PRO A 102 -2.09 -2.66 -23.25
N PRO A 103 -2.26 -3.96 -23.50
CA PRO A 103 -1.15 -4.91 -23.44
C PRO A 103 0.04 -4.44 -24.27
N GLY A 104 1.24 -4.43 -23.68
CA GLY A 104 2.47 -4.03 -24.37
C GLY A 104 2.86 -5.10 -25.40
N GLN A 105 3.34 -4.64 -26.57
CA GLN A 105 3.96 -5.53 -27.55
C GLN A 105 5.39 -5.83 -27.07
N ALA A 106 5.72 -7.10 -26.89
CA ALA A 106 7.01 -7.56 -26.38
C ALA A 106 8.23 -7.14 -27.23
N ASP A 107 8.01 -6.78 -28.48
CA ASP A 107 9.07 -6.58 -29.47
C ASP A 107 9.70 -5.18 -29.50
N LYS A 108 9.23 -4.22 -28.69
CA LYS A 108 9.62 -2.80 -28.87
C LYS A 108 10.36 -2.16 -27.70
N THR A 109 10.60 -2.87 -26.62
CA THR A 109 11.30 -2.32 -25.43
C THR A 109 12.41 -3.26 -24.97
N ALA A 110 13.49 -2.68 -24.43
CA ALA A 110 14.68 -3.41 -23.99
C ALA A 110 14.42 -4.48 -22.91
N ASP A 111 13.27 -4.40 -22.21
CA ASP A 111 12.85 -5.31 -21.13
C ASP A 111 11.66 -6.22 -21.53
N GLY A 112 11.45 -6.45 -22.83
CA GLY A 112 10.40 -7.35 -23.33
C GLY A 112 8.98 -6.82 -23.15
N GLY A 113 8.79 -5.50 -23.11
CA GLY A 113 7.46 -4.87 -23.01
C GLY A 113 6.88 -4.85 -21.60
N ARG A 114 7.67 -5.13 -20.59
CA ARG A 114 7.26 -5.11 -19.19
C ARG A 114 7.03 -3.70 -18.68
N THR A 115 7.89 -2.78 -19.08
CA THR A 115 7.87 -1.41 -18.58
C THR A 115 7.43 -0.45 -19.67
N VAL A 116 6.40 0.35 -19.38
CA VAL A 116 5.84 1.34 -20.30
C VAL A 116 5.80 2.69 -19.61
N ALA A 117 6.42 3.70 -20.22
CA ALA A 117 6.29 5.09 -19.82
C ALA A 117 5.03 5.69 -20.47
N GLN A 118 4.25 6.41 -19.69
CA GLN A 118 3.01 7.07 -20.11
C GLN A 118 3.01 8.53 -19.68
N ARG A 119 2.50 9.39 -20.59
CA ARG A 119 2.15 10.78 -20.28
C ARG A 119 0.65 10.94 -20.38
N VAL A 120 0.04 11.48 -19.36
CA VAL A 120 -1.41 11.63 -19.26
C VAL A 120 -1.76 13.06 -18.90
N ALA A 121 -2.58 13.67 -19.75
CA ALA A 121 -3.21 14.95 -19.44
C ALA A 121 -4.47 14.72 -18.60
N VAL A 122 -4.52 15.39 -17.46
CA VAL A 122 -5.63 15.40 -16.50
C VAL A 122 -6.24 16.80 -16.50
N ARG A 123 -7.54 16.91 -16.73
CA ARG A 123 -8.27 18.17 -16.57
C ARG A 123 -8.42 18.49 -15.09
N THR A 124 -8.21 19.76 -14.74
CA THR A 124 -8.30 20.26 -13.37
C THR A 124 -9.34 21.36 -13.25
N GLU A 125 -10.06 21.41 -12.14
CA GLU A 125 -11.05 22.44 -11.84
C GLU A 125 -10.41 23.72 -11.31
N SER A 126 -9.18 23.61 -10.81
CA SER A 126 -8.35 24.74 -10.33
C SER A 126 -6.88 24.45 -10.59
N ALA A 127 -6.03 25.45 -10.38
CA ALA A 127 -4.59 25.33 -10.58
C ALA A 127 -4.01 24.20 -9.70
N SER A 128 -3.35 23.24 -10.36
CA SER A 128 -2.64 22.14 -9.70
C SER A 128 -1.17 22.50 -9.51
N VAL A 129 -0.58 21.98 -8.43
CA VAL A 129 0.85 22.14 -8.12
C VAL A 129 1.58 20.79 -8.15
N SER A 130 0.84 19.69 -8.28
CA SER A 130 1.40 18.35 -8.31
C SER A 130 0.47 17.39 -9.05
N GLY A 131 1.04 16.37 -9.67
CA GLY A 131 0.32 15.27 -10.30
C GLY A 131 1.01 13.95 -9.97
N VAL A 132 0.23 12.95 -9.58
CA VAL A 132 0.73 11.65 -9.16
C VAL A 132 -0.21 10.53 -9.61
N VAL A 133 0.32 9.32 -9.74
CA VAL A 133 -0.49 8.12 -9.89
C VAL A 133 -1.02 7.71 -8.51
N ASP A 134 -2.32 7.52 -8.41
CA ASP A 134 -2.95 7.07 -7.16
C ASP A 134 -2.86 5.55 -7.01
N ASN A 135 -3.24 4.81 -8.05
CA ASN A 135 -3.18 3.35 -8.06
C ASN A 135 -3.25 2.80 -9.48
N CYS A 136 -2.67 1.61 -9.68
CA CYS A 136 -2.80 0.85 -10.92
C CYS A 136 -3.30 -0.57 -10.61
N TRP A 137 -4.20 -1.11 -11.44
CA TRP A 137 -4.78 -2.44 -11.26
C TRP A 137 -5.04 -3.13 -12.59
N ILE A 138 -5.17 -4.45 -12.56
CA ILE A 138 -5.54 -5.27 -13.70
C ILE A 138 -7.07 -5.32 -13.79
N PRO A 139 -7.69 -4.94 -14.93
CA PRO A 139 -9.13 -5.05 -15.11
C PRO A 139 -9.56 -6.51 -14.99
N GLY A 140 -10.47 -6.82 -14.06
CA GLY A 140 -10.96 -8.17 -13.82
C GLY A 140 -10.42 -8.85 -12.55
N ASP A 141 -9.38 -8.34 -11.92
CA ASP A 141 -8.87 -8.82 -10.62
C ASP A 141 -9.60 -8.19 -9.41
N GLY A 142 -10.62 -7.39 -9.67
CA GLY A 142 -11.46 -6.79 -8.62
C GLY A 142 -12.37 -7.83 -7.99
N LYS A 143 -11.98 -8.37 -6.83
CA LYS A 143 -12.91 -8.91 -5.85
C LYS A 143 -13.51 -7.77 -5.06
#